data_31e8de1a1cf66f5509921c7cb0382399
#
_entry.id   31e8de1a1cf66f5509921c7cb0382399
#
_cell.length_a   1.000
_cell.length_b   1.000
_cell.length_c   1.000
_cell.angle_alpha   90.00
_cell.angle_beta   90.00
_cell.angle_gamma   90.00
#
_symmetry.space_group_name_H-M   'P 1'
#
loop_
_entity.id
_entity.type
_entity.pdbx_description
1 polymer ?
#
loop_
_entity_poly.entity_id
_entity_poly.type
_entity_poly.pdbx_seq_one_letter_code
_entity_poly.pdbx_strand_id
1 'polypeptide(L)'
;MAIAISVAVKGRDQLITKLAKFRASVRQFNSAFDRIGAFMFDNAINEAPEFTGALKGSHRLKSTAMQASVSAGGPGRTSHGGGIYVAAQHNGGFARGSYGPHKVGPNPWLDRALMQSTPRAIAIIEEEVGIKIKLAGL
;
A
#
# COMPACT_ATOMS: atom_id res chain seq x y z
N MET A 1 -41.79 -8.55 48.38
CA MET A 1 -41.75 -9.42 47.20
C MET A 1 -40.85 -8.80 46.14
N ALA A 2 -39.82 -9.52 45.70
CA ALA A 2 -38.98 -9.09 44.62
C ALA A 2 -39.57 -9.50 43.28
N ILE A 3 -39.57 -8.59 42.31
CA ILE A 3 -39.99 -8.85 40.94
C ILE A 3 -38.74 -8.74 40.06
N ALA A 4 -38.44 -9.81 39.32
CA ALA A 4 -37.36 -9.84 38.38
C ALA A 4 -37.89 -9.91 36.95
N ILE A 5 -37.34 -9.06 36.07
CA ILE A 5 -37.65 -9.10 34.64
C ILE A 5 -36.38 -9.52 33.92
N SER A 6 -36.50 -10.58 33.13
CA SER A 6 -35.40 -11.01 32.27
C SER A 6 -35.82 -10.97 30.80
N VAL A 7 -34.93 -10.49 29.95
CA VAL A 7 -35.16 -10.43 28.51
C VAL A 7 -34.06 -11.28 27.84
N ALA A 8 -34.48 -12.24 27.04
CA ALA A 8 -33.56 -13.04 26.21
C ALA A 8 -33.76 -12.68 24.74
N VAL A 9 -32.65 -12.39 24.05
CA VAL A 9 -32.65 -12.08 22.62
C VAL A 9 -32.24 -13.32 21.84
N LYS A 10 -33.14 -13.80 20.97
CA LYS A 10 -32.86 -14.95 20.10
C LYS A 10 -31.77 -14.59 19.11
N GLY A 11 -30.82 -15.51 18.91
CA GLY A 11 -29.76 -15.35 17.96
C GLY A 11 -28.56 -14.50 18.45
N ARG A 12 -28.59 -14.05 19.70
CA ARG A 12 -27.52 -13.26 20.31
C ARG A 12 -26.18 -13.98 20.25
N ASP A 13 -26.11 -15.22 20.66
CA ASP A 13 -24.85 -15.97 20.72
C ASP A 13 -24.32 -16.27 19.31
N GLN A 14 -25.19 -16.55 18.36
CA GLN A 14 -24.83 -16.73 16.97
C GLN A 14 -24.26 -15.44 16.37
N LEU A 15 -24.89 -14.30 16.66
CA LEU A 15 -24.41 -13.00 16.19
C LEU A 15 -23.04 -12.67 16.80
N ILE A 16 -22.86 -12.90 18.10
CA ILE A 16 -21.56 -12.68 18.78
C ILE A 16 -20.48 -13.53 18.14
N THR A 17 -20.76 -14.79 17.85
CA THR A 17 -19.80 -15.69 17.18
C THR A 17 -19.44 -15.20 15.79
N LYS A 18 -20.42 -14.75 15.01
CA LYS A 18 -20.19 -14.18 13.66
C LYS A 18 -19.36 -12.90 13.71
N LEU A 19 -19.68 -12.02 14.65
CA LEU A 19 -18.93 -10.78 14.84
C LEU A 19 -17.48 -11.04 15.28
N ALA A 20 -17.26 -12.02 16.16
CA ALA A 20 -15.91 -12.42 16.58
C ALA A 20 -15.10 -12.96 15.40
N LYS A 21 -15.72 -13.79 14.55
CA LYS A 21 -15.10 -14.31 13.32
C LYS A 21 -14.75 -13.18 12.34
N PHE A 22 -15.64 -12.25 12.13
CA PHE A 22 -15.40 -11.07 11.29
C PHE A 22 -14.26 -10.24 11.86
N ARG A 23 -14.27 -9.94 13.15
CA ARG A 23 -13.22 -9.17 13.84
C ARG A 23 -11.84 -9.81 13.68
N ALA A 24 -11.75 -11.13 13.80
CA ALA A 24 -10.50 -11.84 13.58
C ALA A 24 -10.03 -11.71 12.12
N SER A 25 -10.95 -11.79 11.17
CA SER A 25 -10.65 -11.74 9.74
C SER A 25 -10.18 -10.36 9.26
N VAL A 26 -10.66 -9.26 9.88
CA VAL A 26 -10.27 -7.89 9.45
C VAL A 26 -8.83 -7.52 9.80
N ARG A 27 -8.12 -8.37 10.51
CA ARG A 27 -6.68 -8.22 10.77
C ARG A 27 -5.80 -8.84 9.67
N GLN A 28 -6.42 -9.49 8.68
CA GLN A 28 -5.71 -10.25 7.66
C GLN A 28 -6.17 -9.82 6.27
N PHE A 29 -5.54 -8.77 5.75
CA PHE A 29 -5.79 -8.26 4.41
C PHE A 29 -4.61 -8.51 3.46
N ASN A 30 -3.83 -9.58 3.70
CA ASN A 30 -2.64 -9.88 2.92
C ASN A 30 -2.94 -9.93 1.41
N SER A 31 -3.97 -10.67 1.00
CA SER A 31 -4.34 -10.79 -0.41
C SER A 31 -4.70 -9.44 -1.03
N ALA A 32 -5.49 -8.62 -0.32
CA ALA A 32 -5.87 -7.30 -0.80
C ALA A 32 -4.65 -6.39 -0.93
N PHE A 33 -3.78 -6.34 0.07
CA PHE A 33 -2.57 -5.49 0.02
C PHE A 33 -1.53 -5.99 -0.97
N ASP A 34 -1.44 -7.29 -1.23
CA ASP A 34 -0.61 -7.82 -2.32
C ASP A 34 -1.09 -7.32 -3.68
N ARG A 35 -2.40 -7.32 -3.93
CA ARG A 35 -3.00 -6.78 -5.17
C ARG A 35 -2.81 -5.28 -5.28
N ILE A 36 -3.05 -4.53 -4.22
CA ILE A 36 -2.85 -3.08 -4.17
C ILE A 36 -1.39 -2.74 -4.43
N GLY A 37 -0.48 -3.44 -3.75
CA GLY A 37 0.94 -3.24 -3.90
C GLY A 37 1.44 -3.50 -5.31
N ALA A 38 0.98 -4.58 -5.95
CA ALA A 38 1.32 -4.88 -7.34
C ALA A 38 0.86 -3.77 -8.29
N PHE A 39 -0.35 -3.25 -8.09
CA PHE A 39 -0.89 -2.15 -8.91
C PHE A 39 -0.10 -0.85 -8.72
N MET A 40 0.22 -0.49 -7.46
CA MET A 40 1.05 0.67 -7.15
C MET A 40 2.46 0.55 -7.74
N PHE A 41 3.04 -0.63 -7.64
CA PHE A 41 4.38 -0.92 -8.17
C PHE A 41 4.43 -0.70 -9.68
N ASP A 42 3.46 -1.24 -10.42
CA ASP A 42 3.39 -1.05 -11.86
C ASP A 42 3.22 0.42 -12.24
N ASN A 43 2.36 1.15 -11.53
CA ASN A 43 2.19 2.59 -11.74
C ASN A 43 3.47 3.37 -11.42
N ALA A 44 4.17 3.01 -10.35
CA ALA A 44 5.42 3.66 -9.97
C ALA A 44 6.51 3.47 -11.05
N ILE A 45 6.63 2.28 -11.58
CA ILE A 45 7.60 1.98 -12.65
C ILE A 45 7.23 2.74 -13.93
N ASN A 46 5.95 2.79 -14.27
CA ASN A 46 5.48 3.52 -15.46
C ASN A 46 5.71 5.03 -15.37
N GLU A 47 5.58 5.59 -14.16
CA GLU A 47 5.78 7.02 -13.91
C GLU A 47 7.25 7.41 -13.68
N ALA A 48 8.11 6.45 -13.37
CA ALA A 48 9.51 6.72 -13.07
C ALA A 48 10.25 7.24 -14.30
N PRO A 49 11.14 8.25 -14.13
CA PRO A 49 11.99 8.71 -15.23
C PRO A 49 12.96 7.61 -15.65
N GLU A 50 13.23 7.55 -16.96
CA GLU A 50 14.10 6.55 -17.54
C GLU A 50 15.39 7.19 -18.04
N PHE A 51 16.52 6.90 -17.35
CA PHE A 51 17.85 7.27 -17.81
C PHE A 51 18.59 6.04 -18.31
N THR A 52 19.02 5.19 -17.38
CA THR A 52 19.78 3.96 -17.68
C THR A 52 18.97 2.69 -17.39
N GLY A 53 17.73 2.85 -16.92
CA GLY A 53 16.93 1.75 -16.40
C GLY A 53 17.25 1.38 -14.95
N ALA A 54 18.35 1.89 -14.38
CA ALA A 54 18.75 1.60 -13.01
C ALA A 54 17.72 2.12 -11.98
N LEU A 55 17.15 3.29 -12.22
CA LEU A 55 16.12 3.86 -11.35
C LEU A 55 14.87 3.00 -11.34
N LYS A 56 14.36 2.61 -12.51
CA LYS A 56 13.21 1.70 -12.60
C LYS A 56 13.49 0.36 -11.92
N GLY A 57 14.67 -0.20 -12.14
CA GLY A 57 15.10 -1.45 -11.52
C GLY A 57 15.33 -1.38 -10.01
N SER A 58 15.43 -0.18 -9.44
CA SER A 58 15.61 0.03 -8.01
C SER A 58 14.32 0.01 -7.21
N HIS A 59 13.17 -0.05 -7.86
CA HIS A 59 11.89 -0.09 -7.19
C HIS A 59 11.68 -1.41 -6.45
N ARG A 60 11.12 -1.30 -5.26
CA ARG A 60 10.83 -2.45 -4.40
C ARG A 60 9.43 -2.35 -3.84
N LEU A 61 8.78 -3.49 -3.76
CA LEU A 61 7.45 -3.65 -3.20
C LEU A 61 7.55 -4.40 -1.88
N LYS A 62 6.85 -3.92 -0.88
CA LYS A 62 6.65 -4.61 0.39
C LYS A 62 5.18 -4.56 0.75
N SER A 63 4.61 -5.71 1.07
CA SER A 63 3.24 -5.80 1.55
C SER A 63 3.15 -6.62 2.83
N THR A 64 2.18 -6.28 3.65
CA THR A 64 1.86 -6.96 4.90
C THR A 64 0.34 -7.16 4.98
N ALA A 65 -0.13 -7.68 6.10
CA ALA A 65 -1.57 -7.86 6.33
C ALA A 65 -2.37 -6.54 6.32
N MET A 66 -1.72 -5.41 6.57
CA MET A 66 -2.40 -4.11 6.77
C MET A 66 -1.76 -2.97 6.00
N GLN A 67 -0.78 -3.24 5.15
CA GLN A 67 -0.05 -2.18 4.48
C GLN A 67 0.61 -2.69 3.19
N ALA A 68 0.69 -1.81 2.20
CA ALA A 68 1.55 -1.99 1.04
C ALA A 68 2.38 -0.74 0.83
N SER A 69 3.64 -0.91 0.45
CA SER A 69 4.53 0.21 0.18
C SER A 69 5.42 -0.07 -1.02
N VAL A 70 5.71 0.98 -1.78
CA VAL A 70 6.66 0.95 -2.89
C VAL A 70 7.76 1.95 -2.60
N SER A 71 8.99 1.53 -2.74
CA SER A 71 10.16 2.37 -2.55
C SER A 71 11.09 2.28 -3.75
N ALA A 72 11.91 3.31 -3.92
CA ALA A 72 12.89 3.37 -4.99
C ALA A 72 14.25 3.78 -4.45
N GLY A 73 15.31 3.28 -5.06
CA GLY A 73 16.68 3.56 -4.68
C GLY A 73 17.23 2.59 -3.66
N GLY A 74 18.37 2.95 -3.08
CA GLY A 74 19.08 2.15 -2.09
C GLY A 74 20.56 2.00 -2.44
N PRO A 75 21.39 1.56 -1.48
CA PRO A 75 22.82 1.41 -1.67
C PRO A 75 23.15 0.46 -2.84
N GLY A 76 24.08 0.87 -3.70
CA GLY A 76 24.57 0.06 -4.80
C GLY A 76 23.58 -0.17 -5.96
N ARG A 77 22.47 0.52 -5.97
CA ARG A 77 21.42 0.32 -6.98
C ARG A 77 21.54 1.25 -8.19
N THR A 78 22.29 2.33 -8.08
CA THR A 78 22.53 3.25 -9.20
C THR A 78 24.02 3.49 -9.36
N SER A 79 24.45 3.65 -10.60
CA SER A 79 25.83 4.00 -10.92
C SER A 79 26.18 5.46 -10.60
N HIS A 80 25.21 6.26 -10.22
CA HIS A 80 25.35 7.72 -10.11
C HIS A 80 24.89 8.29 -8.76
N GLY A 81 25.15 7.61 -7.66
CA GLY A 81 24.92 8.18 -6.35
C GLY A 81 23.79 7.59 -5.52
N GLY A 82 23.27 6.44 -5.88
CA GLY A 82 22.36 5.66 -5.04
C GLY A 82 21.11 6.40 -4.60
N GLY A 83 20.81 6.31 -3.31
CA GLY A 83 19.60 6.89 -2.74
C GLY A 83 19.51 8.40 -2.79
N ILE A 84 20.64 9.11 -2.76
CA ILE A 84 20.69 10.58 -2.86
C ILE A 84 20.20 11.04 -4.24
N TYR A 85 20.64 10.35 -5.28
CA TYR A 85 20.23 10.65 -6.64
C TYR A 85 18.72 10.44 -6.82
N VAL A 86 18.18 9.36 -6.33
CA VAL A 86 16.74 9.06 -6.40
C VAL A 86 15.91 10.11 -5.66
N ALA A 87 16.32 10.48 -4.46
CA ALA A 87 15.63 11.51 -3.68
C ALA A 87 15.64 12.86 -4.41
N ALA A 88 16.76 13.26 -4.99
CA ALA A 88 16.86 14.50 -5.76
C ALA A 88 15.98 14.48 -7.02
N GLN A 89 15.90 13.35 -7.72
CA GLN A 89 15.01 13.19 -8.87
C GLN A 89 13.54 13.32 -8.49
N HIS A 90 13.14 12.74 -7.37
CA HIS A 90 11.75 12.77 -6.92
C HIS A 90 11.35 14.13 -6.36
N ASN A 91 12.15 14.69 -5.46
CA ASN A 91 11.81 15.88 -4.69
C ASN A 91 12.44 17.18 -5.25
N GLY A 92 13.35 17.05 -6.20
CA GLY A 92 14.16 18.16 -6.67
C GLY A 92 15.35 18.42 -5.75
N GLY A 93 16.25 19.29 -6.20
CA GLY A 93 17.45 19.67 -5.46
C GLY A 93 18.71 19.52 -6.29
N PHE A 94 19.84 19.26 -5.63
CA PHE A 94 21.11 19.06 -6.30
C PHE A 94 21.43 17.56 -6.38
N ALA A 95 21.83 17.13 -7.56
CA ALA A 95 22.37 15.79 -7.79
C ALA A 95 23.81 15.91 -8.28
N ARG A 96 24.65 14.95 -7.86
CA ARG A 96 26.01 14.79 -8.39
C ARG A 96 26.00 13.59 -9.33
N GLY A 97 26.18 13.85 -10.60
CA GLY A 97 26.32 12.82 -11.62
C GLY A 97 27.68 12.89 -12.30
N SER A 98 27.82 12.24 -13.45
CA SER A 98 29.03 12.26 -14.28
C SER A 98 29.44 13.66 -14.73
N TYR A 99 28.50 14.60 -14.72
CA TYR A 99 28.72 15.98 -15.14
C TYR A 99 28.92 16.94 -13.96
N GLY A 100 29.10 16.41 -12.75
CA GLY A 100 29.25 17.22 -11.54
C GLY A 100 27.92 17.65 -10.92
N PRO A 101 27.96 18.53 -9.89
CA PRO A 101 26.74 19.00 -9.23
C PRO A 101 25.86 19.77 -10.20
N HIS A 102 24.55 19.43 -10.22
CA HIS A 102 23.57 20.15 -11.03
C HIS A 102 22.21 20.18 -10.31
N LYS A 103 21.42 21.17 -10.64
CA LYS A 103 20.08 21.31 -10.10
C LYS A 103 19.10 20.41 -10.85
N VAL A 104 18.29 19.67 -10.10
CA VAL A 104 17.26 18.79 -10.64
C VAL A 104 15.90 19.33 -10.26
N GLY A 105 15.02 19.49 -11.24
CA GLY A 105 13.61 19.83 -10.99
C GLY A 105 12.87 18.67 -10.34
N PRO A 106 11.83 18.94 -9.53
CA PRO A 106 11.06 17.88 -8.88
C PRO A 106 10.27 17.05 -9.91
N ASN A 107 10.26 15.76 -9.70
CA ASN A 107 9.45 14.82 -10.46
C ASN A 107 8.91 13.75 -9.49
N PRO A 108 7.85 14.04 -8.74
CA PRO A 108 7.35 13.17 -7.67
C PRO A 108 6.53 11.99 -8.23
N TRP A 109 7.20 11.09 -8.96
CA TRP A 109 6.53 9.98 -9.62
C TRP A 109 5.88 8.98 -8.66
N LEU A 110 6.46 8.78 -7.46
CA LEU A 110 5.87 7.91 -6.45
C LEU A 110 4.57 8.48 -5.91
N ASP A 111 4.50 9.78 -5.69
CA ASP A 111 3.28 10.46 -5.26
C ASP A 111 2.19 10.38 -6.33
N ARG A 112 2.55 10.59 -7.62
CA ARG A 112 1.61 10.41 -8.72
C ARG A 112 1.11 8.98 -8.83
N ALA A 113 1.99 8.00 -8.69
CA ALA A 113 1.62 6.59 -8.71
C ALA A 113 0.66 6.24 -7.57
N LEU A 114 0.91 6.78 -6.37
CA LEU A 114 0.01 6.62 -5.23
C LEU A 114 -1.36 7.22 -5.51
N MET A 115 -1.42 8.44 -6.02
CA MET A 115 -2.68 9.10 -6.36
C MET A 115 -3.47 8.34 -7.42
N GLN A 116 -2.80 7.84 -8.46
CA GLN A 116 -3.43 7.02 -9.51
C GLN A 116 -3.94 5.70 -8.98
N SER A 117 -3.27 5.12 -7.99
CA SER A 117 -3.61 3.82 -7.44
C SER A 117 -4.70 3.87 -6.37
N THR A 118 -4.94 5.04 -5.76
CA THR A 118 -5.85 5.17 -4.62
C THR A 118 -7.28 4.72 -4.94
N PRO A 119 -7.94 5.10 -6.06
CA PRO A 119 -9.29 4.63 -6.35
C PRO A 119 -9.38 3.11 -6.46
N ARG A 120 -8.40 2.50 -7.10
CA ARG A 120 -8.33 1.03 -7.23
C ARG A 120 -8.08 0.35 -5.89
N ALA A 121 -7.22 0.93 -5.06
CA ALA A 121 -6.94 0.43 -3.72
C ALA A 121 -8.21 0.41 -2.86
N ILE A 122 -8.98 1.50 -2.89
CA ILE A 122 -10.26 1.60 -2.19
C ILE A 122 -11.22 0.51 -2.67
N ALA A 123 -11.36 0.33 -3.98
CA ALA A 123 -12.23 -0.70 -4.56
C ALA A 123 -11.82 -2.11 -4.12
N ILE A 124 -10.53 -2.40 -4.09
CA ILE A 124 -10.01 -3.71 -3.64
C ILE A 124 -10.32 -3.94 -2.16
N ILE A 125 -10.15 -2.95 -1.31
CA ILE A 125 -10.46 -3.05 0.12
C ILE A 125 -11.97 -3.25 0.33
N GLU A 126 -12.81 -2.51 -0.38
CA GLU A 126 -14.27 -2.66 -0.29
C GLU A 126 -14.72 -4.06 -0.71
N GLU A 127 -14.16 -4.59 -1.77
CA GLU A 127 -14.42 -5.96 -2.23
C GLU A 127 -14.02 -6.98 -1.15
N GLU A 128 -12.83 -6.84 -0.58
CA GLU A 128 -12.32 -7.76 0.44
C GLU A 128 -13.14 -7.70 1.74
N VAL A 129 -13.56 -6.51 2.16
CA VAL A 129 -14.46 -6.35 3.31
C VAL A 129 -15.79 -7.06 3.04
N GLY A 130 -16.35 -6.93 1.85
CA GLY A 130 -17.57 -7.64 1.44
C GLY A 130 -17.43 -9.14 1.51
N ILE A 131 -16.30 -9.68 1.04
CA ILE A 131 -15.99 -11.11 1.12
C ILE A 131 -15.91 -11.57 2.58
N LYS A 132 -15.23 -10.82 3.44
CA LYS A 132 -15.07 -11.15 4.87
C LYS A 132 -16.40 -11.13 5.62
N ILE A 133 -17.28 -10.19 5.28
CA ILE A 133 -18.64 -10.13 5.84
C ILE A 133 -19.41 -11.40 5.48
N LYS A 134 -19.38 -11.81 4.22
CA LYS A 134 -20.06 -13.03 3.75
C LYS A 134 -19.49 -14.28 4.42
N LEU A 135 -18.17 -14.40 4.50
CA LEU A 135 -17.51 -15.54 5.12
C LEU A 135 -17.80 -15.65 6.61
N ALA A 136 -18.06 -14.54 7.28
CA ALA A 136 -18.48 -14.51 8.67
C ALA A 136 -19.96 -14.86 8.86
N GLY A 137 -20.73 -14.93 7.77
CA GLY A 137 -22.15 -15.24 7.80
C GLY A 137 -23.03 -14.05 8.20
N LEU A 138 -22.52 -12.85 8.01
CA LEU A 138 -23.25 -11.60 8.30
C LEU A 138 -24.06 -11.12 7.11
#